data_d80f1f4322c2db356d87c6bea2967aeb
#
_entry.id   d80f1f4322c2db356d87c6bea2967aeb
#
_cell.length_a   1.000
_cell.length_b   1.000
_cell.length_c   1.000
_cell.angle_alpha   90.00
_cell.angle_beta   90.00
_cell.angle_gamma   90.00
#
_symmetry.space_group_name_H-M   'P 1'
#
loop_
_entity.id
_entity.type
_entity.pdbx_description
1 polymer ?
#
loop_
_entity_poly.entity_id
_entity_poly.type
_entity_poly.pdbx_seq_one_letter_code
_entity_poly.pdbx_strand_id
1 'polypeptide(L)'
;MSNSTVVAGGSGVIGLRVADVSGQKHAEAKGVPADSTVGELIHGLLGRMNLPLNDVSGRPLTYQARLDREGRHLRASEVVGEVLQENDRIVLQPNVDAG
;
A
#
# COMPACT_ATOMS: atom_id res chain seq x y z
N MET A 1 -17.79 -24.65 8.44
CA MET A 1 -17.37 -24.19 8.59
C MET A 1 -17.03 -23.40 8.65
N SER A 2 -17.00 -23.31 8.83
CA SER A 2 -16.46 -22.57 9.04
C SER A 2 -16.10 -21.86 9.09
N ASN A 3 -16.00 -21.93 9.00
CA ASN A 3 -15.38 -21.17 9.15
C ASN A 3 -15.09 -20.23 9.16
N SER A 4 -15.09 -20.28 9.08
CA SER A 4 -14.72 -19.38 9.12
C SER A 4 -14.51 -18.63 9.56
N THR A 5 -14.52 -18.61 9.99
CA THR A 5 -14.29 -17.84 10.48
C THR A 5 -13.45 -17.41 10.90
N VAL A 6 -13.21 -17.84 10.93
CA VAL A 6 -12.36 -17.49 11.42
C VAL A 6 -11.71 -16.60 11.13
N VAL A 7 -11.85 -16.25 10.70
CA VAL A 7 -11.26 -15.41 10.35
C VAL A 7 -11.09 -14.35 11.02
N ALA A 8 -11.31 -14.34 11.69
CA ALA A 8 -11.27 -13.26 12.44
C ALA A 8 -9.97 -12.70 12.59
N GLY A 9 -9.87 -11.68 13.04
CA GLY A 9 -8.74 -11.06 13.44
C GLY A 9 -7.81 -10.74 12.36
N GLY A 10 -6.88 -10.54 12.07
CA GLY A 10 -6.02 -10.16 11.02
C GLY A 10 -5.57 -11.27 10.11
N SER A 11 -6.27 -12.39 10.15
CA SER A 11 -5.84 -13.51 9.35
C SER A 11 -6.40 -13.50 7.94
N GLY A 12 -7.24 -12.53 7.59
CA GLY A 12 -7.81 -12.46 6.26
C GLY A 12 -6.92 -11.74 5.28
N VAL A 13 -7.43 -11.62 4.08
CA VAL A 13 -6.78 -10.85 3.02
C VAL A 13 -7.77 -9.84 2.47
N ILE A 14 -7.24 -8.76 1.89
CA ILE A 14 -8.09 -7.77 1.26
C ILE A 14 -7.53 -7.42 -0.11
N GLY A 15 -8.40 -6.90 -0.96
CA GLY A 15 -8.01 -6.39 -2.27
C GLY A 15 -8.00 -4.87 -2.24
N LEU A 16 -7.06 -4.28 -2.95
CA LEU A 16 -6.88 -2.84 -3.00
C LEU A 16 -6.65 -2.40 -4.42
N ARG A 17 -7.04 -1.15 -4.72
CA ARG A 17 -6.70 -0.50 -5.97
C ARG A 17 -5.57 0.49 -5.71
N VAL A 18 -4.56 0.46 -6.55
CA VAL A 18 -3.36 1.25 -6.33
C VAL A 18 -3.07 2.07 -7.58
N ALA A 19 -2.69 3.31 -7.40
CA ALA A 19 -2.25 4.17 -8.49
C ALA A 19 -1.02 4.93 -8.03
N ASP A 20 -0.20 5.37 -8.98
CA ASP A 20 0.86 6.31 -8.65
C ASP A 20 0.31 7.73 -8.75
N VAL A 21 1.12 8.71 -8.32
CA VAL A 21 0.65 10.09 -8.24
C VAL A 21 0.38 10.68 -9.61
N SER A 22 1.03 10.16 -10.67
CA SER A 22 0.77 10.65 -12.03
C SER A 22 -0.53 10.11 -12.59
N GLY A 23 -1.06 9.05 -12.00
CA GLY A 23 -2.24 8.39 -12.54
C GLY A 23 -1.96 7.51 -13.73
N GLN A 24 -0.72 7.37 -14.15
CA GLN A 24 -0.38 6.58 -15.33
C GLN A 24 -0.17 5.12 -15.02
N LYS A 25 0.24 4.80 -13.80
CA LYS A 25 0.47 3.42 -13.39
C LYS A 25 -0.59 3.01 -12.41
N HIS A 26 -1.19 1.86 -12.65
CA HIS A 26 -2.24 1.31 -11.81
C HIS A 26 -1.96 -0.15 -11.56
N ALA A 27 -2.41 -0.63 -10.43
CA ALA A 27 -2.36 -2.05 -10.12
C ALA A 27 -3.52 -2.40 -9.22
N GLU A 28 -3.91 -3.67 -9.26
CA GLU A 28 -4.82 -4.23 -8.27
C GLU A 28 -4.01 -5.17 -7.41
N ALA A 29 -4.02 -4.93 -6.12
CA ALA A 29 -3.33 -5.78 -5.18
C ALA A 29 -4.37 -6.72 -4.57
N LYS A 30 -4.33 -7.97 -4.98
CA LYS A 30 -5.27 -8.98 -4.47
C LYS A 30 -4.55 -9.83 -3.45
N GLY A 31 -5.31 -10.27 -2.45
CA GLY A 31 -4.75 -11.17 -1.47
C GLY A 31 -3.74 -10.52 -0.54
N VAL A 32 -3.90 -9.23 -0.25
CA VAL A 32 -3.00 -8.54 0.67
C VAL A 32 -3.29 -9.03 2.08
N PRO A 33 -2.28 -9.58 2.79
CA PRO A 33 -2.55 -10.06 4.15
C PRO A 33 -2.95 -8.92 5.07
N ALA A 34 -4.04 -9.11 5.79
CA ALA A 34 -4.55 -8.06 6.65
C ALA A 34 -3.62 -7.77 7.83
N ASP A 35 -2.76 -8.72 8.19
CA ASP A 35 -1.82 -8.52 9.28
C ASP A 35 -0.49 -7.92 8.82
N SER A 36 -0.32 -7.63 7.53
CA SER A 36 0.89 -6.96 7.07
C SER A 36 0.83 -5.47 7.41
N THR A 37 1.99 -4.83 7.40
CA THR A 37 2.05 -3.39 7.61
C THR A 37 1.94 -2.66 6.28
N VAL A 38 1.58 -1.38 6.35
CA VAL A 38 1.54 -0.52 5.18
C VAL A 38 2.92 -0.47 4.51
N GLY A 39 3.99 -0.43 5.32
CA GLY A 39 5.35 -0.42 4.76
C GLY A 39 5.66 -1.66 3.95
N GLU A 40 5.24 -2.82 4.43
CA GLU A 40 5.42 -4.06 3.68
C GLU A 40 4.61 -4.05 2.39
N LEU A 41 3.40 -3.53 2.45
CA LEU A 41 2.56 -3.40 1.26
C LEU A 41 3.21 -2.50 0.22
N ILE A 42 3.69 -1.33 0.65
CA ILE A 42 4.36 -0.41 -0.26
C ILE A 42 5.57 -1.08 -0.90
N HIS A 43 6.38 -1.74 -0.10
CA HIS A 43 7.60 -2.38 -0.61
C HIS A 43 7.26 -3.40 -1.71
N GLY A 44 6.24 -4.20 -1.50
CA GLY A 44 5.82 -5.17 -2.51
C GLY A 44 5.27 -4.49 -3.77
N LEU A 45 4.56 -3.38 -3.61
CA LEU A 45 3.97 -2.69 -4.74
C LEU A 45 5.01 -1.99 -5.62
N LEU A 46 6.10 -1.51 -5.03
CA LEU A 46 7.15 -0.85 -5.82
C LEU A 46 7.70 -1.77 -6.89
N GLY A 47 7.92 -3.03 -6.54
CA GLY A 47 8.39 -4.00 -7.52
C GLY A 47 7.35 -4.32 -8.57
N ARG A 48 6.11 -4.51 -8.15
CA ARG A 48 5.04 -4.88 -9.09
C ARG A 48 4.72 -3.78 -10.07
N MET A 49 4.75 -2.54 -9.62
CA MET A 49 4.41 -1.40 -10.46
C MET A 49 5.63 -0.84 -11.18
N ASN A 50 6.80 -1.40 -10.92
CA ASN A 50 8.04 -0.94 -11.54
C ASN A 50 8.27 0.55 -11.30
N LEU A 51 8.08 0.97 -10.06
CA LEU A 51 8.29 2.36 -9.69
C LEU A 51 9.76 2.61 -9.39
N PRO A 52 10.25 3.82 -9.69
CA PRO A 52 11.67 4.10 -9.47
C PRO A 52 12.02 4.11 -7.99
N LEU A 53 13.21 3.61 -7.68
CA LEU A 53 13.71 3.59 -6.31
C LEU A 53 14.61 4.77 -6.00
N ASN A 54 15.08 5.46 -7.04
CA ASN A 54 15.96 6.62 -6.90
C ASN A 54 15.47 7.73 -7.82
N ASP A 55 15.75 8.98 -7.43
CA ASP A 55 15.44 10.10 -8.30
C ASP A 55 16.51 10.23 -9.39
N VAL A 56 16.38 11.26 -10.24
CA VAL A 56 17.30 11.44 -11.36
C VAL A 56 18.72 11.74 -10.92
N SER A 57 18.89 12.19 -9.69
CA SER A 57 20.22 12.44 -9.11
C SER A 57 20.79 11.24 -8.39
N GLY A 58 20.08 10.11 -8.38
CA GLY A 58 20.52 8.92 -7.68
C GLY A 58 20.18 8.88 -6.21
N ARG A 59 19.42 9.86 -5.70
CA ARG A 59 19.02 9.86 -4.29
C ARG A 59 17.88 8.89 -4.06
N PRO A 60 17.88 8.20 -2.92
CA PRO A 60 16.79 7.26 -2.65
C PRO A 60 15.44 7.94 -2.56
N LEU A 61 14.44 7.30 -3.10
CA LEU A 61 13.05 7.72 -2.96
C LEU A 61 12.38 6.85 -1.91
N THR A 62 11.63 7.48 -1.02
CA THR A 62 10.70 6.77 -0.17
C THR A 62 9.31 7.04 -0.71
N TYR A 63 8.40 6.12 -0.43
CA TYR A 63 7.02 6.26 -0.91
C TYR A 63 6.08 6.29 0.26
N GLN A 64 5.06 7.12 0.13
CA GLN A 64 3.95 7.19 1.07
C GLN A 64 2.70 6.72 0.36
N ALA A 65 1.82 6.06 1.11
CA ALA A 65 0.52 5.68 0.61
C ALA A 65 -0.53 6.65 1.15
N ARG A 66 -1.27 7.27 0.24
CA ARG A 66 -2.37 8.13 0.62
C ARG A 66 -3.66 7.35 0.46
N LEU A 67 -4.43 7.28 1.52
CA LEU A 67 -5.73 6.61 1.48
C LEU A 67 -6.77 7.59 0.94
N ASP A 68 -7.29 7.27 -0.23
CA ASP A 68 -8.18 8.18 -0.94
C ASP A 68 -9.47 8.42 -0.17
N ARG A 69 -10.02 7.37 0.42
CA ARG A 69 -11.30 7.46 1.14
C ARG A 69 -11.26 8.48 2.27
N GLU A 70 -10.11 8.60 2.94
CA GLU A 70 -9.98 9.52 4.08
C GLU A 70 -9.13 10.74 3.77
N GLY A 71 -8.49 10.78 2.60
CA GLY A 71 -7.66 11.90 2.23
C GLY A 71 -6.43 12.09 3.09
N ARG A 72 -5.88 11.01 3.65
CA ARG A 72 -4.72 11.11 4.52
C ARG A 72 -3.62 10.15 4.11
N HIS A 73 -2.42 10.47 4.51
CA HIS A 73 -1.28 9.56 4.33
C HIS A 73 -1.27 8.53 5.44
N LEU A 74 -0.96 7.30 5.06
CA LEU A 74 -0.85 6.20 6.00
C LEU A 74 0.59 6.11 6.50
N ARG A 75 0.74 5.69 7.74
CA ARG A 75 2.07 5.45 8.30
C ARG A 75 2.52 4.05 7.97
N ALA A 76 3.82 3.89 7.75
CA ALA A 76 4.36 2.59 7.40
C ALA A 76 4.11 1.53 8.48
N SER A 77 3.99 1.94 9.74
CA SER A 77 3.77 1.02 10.84
C SER A 77 2.33 0.61 11.03
N GLU A 78 1.38 1.25 10.34
CA GLU A 78 -0.03 0.89 10.48
C GLU A 78 -0.27 -0.48 9.87
N VAL A 79 -1.20 -1.21 10.45
CA VAL A 79 -1.54 -2.55 9.99
C VAL A 79 -2.64 -2.45 8.95
N VAL A 80 -2.45 -3.13 7.83
CA VAL A 80 -3.33 -3.03 6.67
C VAL A 80 -4.78 -3.27 7.05
N GLY A 81 -5.06 -4.35 7.75
CA GLY A 81 -6.44 -4.70 8.10
C GLY A 81 -7.10 -3.75 9.08
N GLU A 82 -6.32 -2.90 9.74
CA GLU A 82 -6.88 -1.94 10.69
C GLU A 82 -7.25 -0.62 10.03
N VAL A 83 -6.62 -0.29 8.91
CA VAL A 83 -6.81 1.03 8.30
C VAL A 83 -7.40 0.96 6.90
N LEU A 84 -7.33 -0.18 6.24
CA LEU A 84 -7.80 -0.33 4.86
C LEU A 84 -8.97 -1.29 4.80
N GLN A 85 -9.84 -1.05 3.85
CA GLN A 85 -11.01 -1.87 3.59
C GLN A 85 -10.92 -2.45 2.18
N GLU A 86 -11.72 -3.49 1.94
CA GLU A 86 -11.78 -4.10 0.61
C GLU A 86 -12.09 -3.04 -0.44
N ASN A 87 -11.32 -3.06 -1.53
CA ASN A 87 -11.48 -2.15 -2.66
C ASN A 87 -11.09 -0.69 -2.38
N ASP A 88 -10.44 -0.43 -1.25
CA ASP A 88 -9.91 0.91 -1.02
C ASP A 88 -8.90 1.27 -2.10
N ARG A 89 -8.84 2.55 -2.39
CA ARG A 89 -7.87 3.07 -3.35
C ARG A 89 -6.77 3.81 -2.59
N ILE A 90 -5.54 3.43 -2.88
CA ILE A 90 -4.39 4.15 -2.34
C ILE A 90 -3.55 4.70 -3.49
N VAL A 91 -2.91 5.83 -3.23
CA VAL A 91 -2.04 6.48 -4.20
C VAL A 91 -0.65 6.52 -3.62
N LEU A 92 0.33 6.01 -4.38
CA LEU A 92 1.72 6.01 -3.95
C LEU A 92 2.38 7.29 -4.41
N GLN A 93 2.96 8.02 -3.46
CA GLN A 93 3.62 9.29 -3.72
C GLN A 93 5.08 9.18 -3.34
N PRO A 94 6.00 9.47 -4.27
CA PRO A 94 7.42 9.46 -3.93
C PRO A 94 7.82 10.73 -3.20
N ASN A 95 8.72 10.56 -2.25
CA ASN A 95 9.38 11.68 -1.58
C ASN A 95 10.88 11.51 -1.73
N VAL A 96 11.55 12.62 -2.00
CA VAL A 96 13.00 12.60 -1.97
C VAL A 96 13.43 12.70 -0.51
N ASP A 97 14.28 11.77 -0.11
CA ASP A 97 14.80 11.80 1.24
C ASP A 97 15.81 12.93 1.31
N ALA A 98 15.46 13.95 2.07
CA ALA A 98 16.29 15.13 2.17
C ALA A 98 17.39 14.99 3.21
N GLY A 99 17.37 13.93 3.97
CA GLY A 99 18.34 13.68 5.03
C GLY A 99 19.71 13.45 4.59
#